data_1c15d0b0b31b323ccaacbb570ec02eb0
#
_entry.id   1c15d0b0b31b323ccaacbb570ec02eb0
#
_cell.length_a   1.000
_cell.length_b   1.000
_cell.length_c   1.000
_cell.angle_alpha   90.00
_cell.angle_beta   90.00
_cell.angle_gamma   90.00
#
_symmetry.space_group_name_H-M   'P 1'
#
loop_
_entity.id
_entity.type
_entity.pdbx_description
1 polymer ?
#
loop_
_entity_poly.entity_id
_entity_poly.type
_entity_poly.pdbx_seq_one_letter_code
_entity_poly.pdbx_strand_id
1 'polypeptide(L)'
;MNLRETLINKNLPVQEQLIFCLLLTMVGGFFDAYTFVNCNGIFANAQTGNLIFVGIDLIEGNFREVLHYSIPILSFVVGVLVSKCIETKYKELSIFKHIYILLLIQIFMLFVI
;
A
#
# COMPACT_ATOMS: atom_id res chain seq x y z
N MET A 1 -11.86 16.83 -26.84
CA MET A 1 -11.24 15.63 -26.26
C MET A 1 -12.32 14.91 -25.47
N ASN A 2 -12.73 13.72 -25.89
CA ASN A 2 -13.83 12.98 -25.28
C ASN A 2 -13.39 12.42 -23.90
N LEU A 3 -14.22 12.61 -22.88
CA LEU A 3 -13.96 12.13 -21.51
C LEU A 3 -13.57 10.63 -21.48
N ARG A 4 -14.17 9.86 -22.38
CA ARG A 4 -13.90 8.42 -22.54
C ARG A 4 -12.49 8.13 -23.04
N GLU A 5 -11.93 8.97 -23.92
CA GLU A 5 -10.56 8.83 -24.43
C GLU A 5 -9.51 9.24 -23.39
N THR A 6 -9.88 10.16 -22.49
CA THR A 6 -9.01 10.57 -21.37
C THR A 6 -8.97 9.50 -20.29
N LEU A 7 -10.10 8.82 -20.02
CA LEU A 7 -10.20 7.78 -18.98
C LEU A 7 -9.56 6.45 -19.40
N ILE A 8 -9.68 6.10 -20.70
CA ILE A 8 -9.17 4.81 -21.22
C ILE A 8 -8.37 5.09 -22.49
N ASN A 9 -7.09 5.32 -22.34
CA ASN A 9 -6.19 5.46 -23.48
C ASN A 9 -5.68 4.07 -23.91
N LYS A 10 -6.16 3.57 -25.05
CA LYS A 10 -5.79 2.24 -25.56
C LYS A 10 -4.30 2.09 -25.90
N ASN A 11 -3.56 3.17 -25.99
CA ASN A 11 -2.13 3.18 -26.28
C ASN A 11 -1.25 3.07 -25.02
N LEU A 12 -1.88 3.17 -23.82
CA LEU A 12 -1.18 3.05 -22.54
C LEU A 12 -1.43 1.68 -21.92
N PRO A 13 -0.44 1.10 -21.23
CA PRO A 13 -0.66 -0.09 -20.43
C PRO A 13 -1.73 0.17 -19.36
N VAL A 14 -2.47 -0.88 -18.97
CA VAL A 14 -3.63 -0.77 -18.07
C VAL A 14 -3.30 -0.04 -16.77
N GLN A 15 -2.11 -0.25 -16.22
CA GLN A 15 -1.64 0.37 -14.99
C GLN A 15 -1.44 1.89 -15.08
N GLU A 16 -1.32 2.44 -16.29
CA GLU A 16 -1.16 3.88 -16.54
C GLU A 16 -2.47 4.56 -16.95
N GLN A 17 -3.56 3.79 -17.04
CA GLN A 17 -4.86 4.35 -17.37
C GLN A 17 -5.45 5.10 -16.17
N LEU A 18 -5.99 6.30 -16.42
CA LEU A 18 -6.55 7.15 -15.38
C LEU A 18 -7.63 6.45 -14.55
N ILE A 19 -8.53 5.70 -15.20
CA ILE A 19 -9.59 4.96 -14.49
C ILE A 19 -9.02 3.95 -13.50
N PHE A 20 -7.96 3.23 -13.88
CA PHE A 20 -7.31 2.27 -13.03
C PHE A 20 -6.65 2.95 -11.81
N CYS A 21 -5.95 4.06 -12.03
CA CYS A 21 -5.36 4.85 -10.97
C CYS A 21 -6.41 5.40 -10.00
N LEU A 22 -7.55 5.90 -10.51
CA LEU A 22 -8.66 6.38 -9.68
C LEU A 22 -9.25 5.26 -8.81
N LEU A 23 -9.48 4.08 -9.39
CA LEU A 23 -10.00 2.93 -8.65
C LEU A 23 -9.02 2.48 -7.55
N LEU A 24 -7.72 2.40 -7.84
CA LEU A 24 -6.70 2.07 -6.84
C LEU A 24 -6.64 3.11 -5.71
N THR A 25 -6.75 4.40 -6.06
CA THR A 25 -6.75 5.48 -5.06
C THR A 25 -7.98 5.38 -4.15
N MET A 26 -9.16 5.09 -4.70
CA MET A 26 -10.37 4.89 -3.92
C MET A 26 -10.24 3.68 -2.96
N VAL A 27 -9.73 2.56 -3.44
CA VAL A 27 -9.49 1.37 -2.62
C VAL A 27 -8.47 1.65 -1.52
N GLY A 28 -7.36 2.32 -1.85
CA GLY A 28 -6.33 2.72 -0.88
C GLY A 28 -6.90 3.63 0.21
N GLY A 29 -7.66 4.66 -0.18
CA GLY A 29 -8.32 5.56 0.77
C GLY A 29 -9.35 4.87 1.65
N PHE A 30 -10.10 3.90 1.11
CA PHE A 30 -11.02 3.08 1.90
C PHE A 30 -10.28 2.25 2.96
N PHE A 31 -9.18 1.60 2.59
CA PHE A 31 -8.37 0.84 3.54
C PHE A 31 -7.78 1.74 4.63
N ASP A 32 -7.28 2.91 4.28
CA ASP A 32 -6.76 3.87 5.26
C ASP A 32 -7.86 4.34 6.23
N ALA A 33 -9.03 4.68 5.73
CA ALA A 33 -10.17 5.06 6.58
C ALA A 33 -10.60 3.90 7.49
N TYR A 34 -10.69 2.69 6.95
CA TYR A 34 -11.08 1.51 7.70
C TYR A 34 -10.08 1.21 8.84
N THR A 35 -8.78 1.18 8.53
CA THR A 35 -7.76 0.89 9.54
C THR A 35 -7.63 2.01 10.56
N PHE A 36 -7.77 3.27 10.15
CA PHE A 36 -7.77 4.40 11.07
C PHE A 36 -8.86 4.29 12.13
N VAL A 37 -10.08 3.91 11.72
CA VAL A 37 -11.22 3.76 12.67
C VAL A 37 -11.11 2.51 13.53
N ASN A 38 -10.68 1.38 12.95
CA ASN A 38 -10.72 0.08 13.63
C ASN A 38 -9.39 -0.34 14.28
N CYS A 39 -8.27 0.29 13.91
CA CYS A 39 -6.93 -0.05 14.40
C CYS A 39 -6.25 1.12 15.14
N ASN A 40 -7.00 1.85 15.97
CA ASN A 40 -6.48 2.94 16.81
C ASN A 40 -5.66 4.00 16.06
N GLY A 41 -6.18 4.51 14.94
CA GLY A 41 -5.56 5.62 14.22
C GLY A 41 -4.40 5.25 13.30
N ILE A 42 -4.18 3.95 13.02
CA ILE A 42 -3.16 3.48 12.08
C ILE A 42 -3.65 3.61 10.64
N PHE A 43 -2.78 4.09 9.75
CA PHE A 43 -3.00 4.03 8.30
C PHE A 43 -2.36 2.78 7.69
N ALA A 44 -3.12 2.05 6.86
CA ALA A 44 -2.61 0.87 6.15
C ALA A 44 -1.62 1.24 5.04
N ASN A 45 -1.95 2.28 4.24
CA ASN A 45 -1.17 2.69 3.07
C ASN A 45 -0.42 4.02 3.31
N ALA A 46 -1.03 4.98 3.99
CA ALA A 46 -0.46 6.31 4.21
C ALA A 46 0.61 6.30 5.32
N GLN A 47 1.78 5.68 5.04
CA GLN A 47 2.86 5.56 6.02
C GLN A 47 3.42 6.92 6.48
N THR A 48 3.29 7.96 5.66
CA THR A 48 3.60 9.34 6.06
C THR A 48 2.71 9.83 7.18
N GLY A 49 1.44 9.43 7.22
CA GLY A 49 0.53 9.71 8.34
C GLY A 49 1.01 9.06 9.64
N ASN A 50 1.37 7.78 9.59
CA ASN A 50 1.94 7.08 10.74
C ASN A 50 3.24 7.75 11.22
N LEU A 51 4.10 8.22 10.31
CA LEU A 51 5.34 8.91 10.66
C LEU A 51 5.10 10.25 11.35
N ILE A 52 4.05 10.98 10.96
CA ILE A 52 3.65 12.24 11.62
C ILE A 52 3.25 11.95 13.07
N PHE A 53 2.45 10.91 13.33
CA PHE A 53 2.06 10.54 14.69
C PHE A 53 3.27 10.10 15.53
N VAL A 54 4.21 9.33 14.97
CA VAL A 54 5.49 9.04 15.64
C VAL A 54 6.19 10.33 16.07
N GLY A 55 6.24 11.34 15.21
CA GLY A 55 6.88 12.62 15.54
C GLY A 55 6.16 13.38 16.66
N ILE A 56 4.84 13.41 16.64
CA ILE A 56 4.01 14.07 17.67
C ILE A 56 4.20 13.37 19.02
N ASP A 57 4.07 12.04 19.07
CA ASP A 57 4.15 11.26 20.30
C ASP A 57 5.57 11.26 20.90
N LEU A 58 6.60 11.37 20.05
CA LEU A 58 7.98 11.58 20.53
C LEU A 58 8.13 12.89 21.29
N ILE A 59 7.51 13.98 20.81
CA ILE A 59 7.56 15.30 21.47
C ILE A 59 6.76 15.27 22.78
N GLU A 60 5.65 14.55 22.80
CA GLU A 60 4.78 14.39 23.97
C GLU A 60 5.35 13.38 25.00
N GLY A 61 6.36 12.60 24.65
CA GLY A 61 6.97 11.58 25.49
C GLY A 61 6.16 10.29 25.62
N ASN A 62 5.20 10.07 24.71
CA ASN A 62 4.31 8.91 24.67
C ASN A 62 4.95 7.70 23.97
N PHE A 63 6.00 7.12 24.51
CA PHE A 63 6.77 6.05 23.88
C PHE A 63 5.95 4.82 23.48
N ARG A 64 4.83 4.57 24.14
CA ARG A 64 3.93 3.47 23.79
C ARG A 64 3.27 3.72 22.42
N GLU A 65 2.79 4.92 22.18
CA GLU A 65 2.17 5.30 20.91
C GLU A 65 3.22 5.42 19.79
N VAL A 66 4.43 5.87 20.12
CA VAL A 66 5.58 5.83 19.18
C VAL A 66 5.79 4.41 18.65
N LEU A 67 5.81 3.41 19.52
CA LEU A 67 5.93 2.00 19.09
C LEU A 67 4.73 1.55 18.27
N HIS A 68 3.53 1.93 18.67
CA HIS A 68 2.28 1.59 17.97
C HIS A 68 2.31 2.04 16.51
N TYR A 69 2.68 3.29 16.22
CA TYR A 69 2.78 3.82 14.87
C TYR A 69 4.06 3.39 14.12
N SER A 70 5.11 2.98 14.82
CA SER A 70 6.36 2.50 14.20
C SER A 70 6.20 1.09 13.60
N ILE A 71 5.36 0.23 14.17
CA ILE A 71 5.16 -1.15 13.70
C ILE A 71 4.69 -1.21 12.24
N PRO A 72 3.64 -0.49 11.81
CA PRO A 72 3.21 -0.51 10.41
C PRO A 72 4.26 0.06 9.45
N ILE A 73 5.03 1.07 9.87
CA ILE A 73 6.13 1.62 9.06
C ILE A 73 7.21 0.56 8.83
N LEU A 74 7.65 -0.12 9.89
CA LEU A 74 8.65 -1.19 9.79
C LEU A 74 8.13 -2.36 8.95
N SER A 75 6.89 -2.76 9.13
CA SER A 75 6.25 -3.81 8.34
C SER A 75 6.20 -3.47 6.85
N PHE A 76 5.90 -2.22 6.52
CA PHE A 76 5.92 -1.71 5.15
C PHE A 76 7.33 -1.79 4.55
N VAL A 77 8.36 -1.34 5.28
CA VAL A 77 9.76 -1.40 4.83
C VAL A 77 10.18 -2.85 4.56
N VAL A 78 9.87 -3.77 5.49
CA VAL A 78 10.14 -5.20 5.31
C VAL A 78 9.42 -5.75 4.07
N GLY A 79 8.15 -5.40 3.86
CA GLY A 79 7.39 -5.79 2.68
C GLY A 79 8.02 -5.33 1.37
N VAL A 80 8.49 -4.08 1.31
CA VAL A 80 9.20 -3.54 0.15
C VAL A 80 10.52 -4.28 -0.11
N LEU A 81 11.31 -4.56 0.94
CA LEU A 81 12.56 -5.30 0.83
C LEU A 81 12.33 -6.73 0.32
N VAL A 82 11.34 -7.44 0.87
CA VAL A 82 10.96 -8.79 0.44
C VAL A 82 10.52 -8.79 -1.02
N SER A 83 9.65 -7.84 -1.42
CA SER A 83 9.21 -7.69 -2.81
C SER A 83 10.39 -7.47 -3.74
N LYS A 84 11.34 -6.63 -3.36
CA LYS A 84 12.54 -6.36 -4.16
C LYS A 84 13.48 -7.57 -4.27
N CYS A 85 13.66 -8.30 -3.17
CA CYS A 85 14.44 -9.55 -3.19
C CYS A 85 13.82 -10.59 -4.13
N ILE A 86 12.50 -10.74 -4.11
CA ILE A 86 11.78 -11.66 -5.00
C ILE A 86 11.96 -11.23 -6.45
N GLU A 87 11.75 -9.97 -6.77
CA GLU A 87 11.95 -9.41 -8.11
C GLU A 87 13.36 -9.68 -8.64
N THR A 88 14.38 -9.47 -7.82
CA THR A 88 15.79 -9.64 -8.20
C THR A 88 16.14 -11.10 -8.42
N LYS A 89 15.62 -12.01 -7.57
CA LYS A 89 15.91 -13.44 -7.62
C LYS A 89 15.24 -14.15 -8.81
N TYR A 90 14.07 -13.66 -9.21
CA TYR A 90 13.24 -14.26 -10.25
C TYR A 90 13.14 -13.40 -11.51
N LYS A 91 14.20 -12.71 -11.86
CA LYS A 91 14.30 -11.81 -13.03
C LYS A 91 13.86 -12.44 -14.36
N GLU A 92 13.94 -13.77 -14.46
CA GLU A 92 13.55 -14.54 -15.65
C GLU A 92 12.08 -14.96 -15.70
N LEU A 93 11.34 -14.84 -14.58
CA LEU A 93 9.90 -15.09 -14.60
C LEU A 93 9.17 -13.87 -15.19
N SER A 94 8.30 -14.14 -16.16
CA SER A 94 7.41 -13.11 -16.75
C SER A 94 6.81 -12.21 -15.65
N ILE A 95 6.88 -10.90 -15.84
CA ILE A 95 6.35 -9.85 -14.95
C ILE A 95 4.95 -10.18 -14.42
N PHE A 96 4.11 -10.81 -15.26
CA PHE A 96 2.78 -11.26 -14.89
C PHE A 96 2.76 -12.29 -13.74
N LYS A 97 3.69 -13.26 -13.72
CA LYS A 97 3.73 -14.27 -12.64
C LYS A 97 4.07 -13.66 -11.27
N HIS A 98 4.93 -12.65 -11.23
CA HIS A 98 5.26 -11.94 -9.98
C HIS A 98 4.04 -11.22 -9.40
N ILE A 99 3.30 -10.51 -10.25
CA ILE A 99 2.09 -9.77 -9.84
C ILE A 99 1.06 -10.74 -9.27
N TYR A 100 0.83 -11.90 -9.92
CA TYR A 100 -0.11 -12.92 -9.41
C TYR A 100 0.31 -13.49 -8.06
N ILE A 101 1.60 -13.77 -7.84
CA ILE A 101 2.09 -14.29 -6.54
C ILE A 101 1.88 -13.26 -5.43
N LEU A 102 2.21 -11.99 -5.67
CA LEU A 102 2.01 -10.91 -4.70
C LEU A 102 0.54 -10.70 -4.39
N LEU A 103 -0.33 -10.72 -5.40
CA LEU A 103 -1.79 -10.63 -5.22
C LEU A 103 -2.34 -11.80 -4.42
N LEU A 104 -1.89 -13.04 -4.68
CA LEU A 104 -2.32 -14.21 -3.91
C LEU A 104 -1.90 -14.12 -2.44
N ILE A 105 -0.68 -13.67 -2.17
CA ILE A 105 -0.19 -13.44 -0.80
C ILE A 105 -1.05 -12.37 -0.12
N GLN A 106 -1.36 -11.28 -0.81
CA GLN A 106 -2.19 -10.19 -0.28
C GLN A 106 -3.62 -10.66 0.02
N ILE A 107 -4.25 -11.41 -0.89
CA ILE A 107 -5.58 -11.99 -0.70
C ILE A 107 -5.56 -12.97 0.49
N PHE A 108 -4.54 -13.82 0.59
CA PHE A 108 -4.39 -14.75 1.70
C PHE A 108 -4.26 -14.02 3.04
N MET A 109 -3.44 -12.96 3.11
CA MET A 109 -3.30 -12.13 4.32
C MET A 109 -4.62 -11.45 4.71
N LEU A 110 -5.38 -10.95 3.75
CA LEU A 110 -6.72 -10.37 4.00
C LEU A 110 -7.73 -11.40 4.50
N PHE A 111 -7.58 -12.67 4.11
CA PHE A 111 -8.48 -13.73 4.56
C PHE A 111 -8.15 -14.22 5.98
N VAL A 112 -6.91 -14.06 6.43
CA VAL A 112 -6.43 -14.48 7.77
C VAL A 112 -6.73 -13.42 8.85
N ILE A 113 -6.91 -12.15 8.45
CA ILE A 113 -7.25 -11.04 9.35
C ILE A 113 -8.75 -10.99 9.60
#